data_cf48e5397de0db7d4b4d0dd939cc0667
#
_entry.id   cf48e5397de0db7d4b4d0dd939cc0667
#
_cell.length_a   1.000
_cell.length_b   1.000
_cell.length_c   1.000
_cell.angle_alpha   90.00
_cell.angle_beta   90.00
_cell.angle_gamma   90.00
#
_symmetry.space_group_name_H-M   'P 1'
#
loop_
_entity.id
_entity.type
_entity.pdbx_description
1 polymer ?
#
loop_
_entity_poly.entity_id
_entity_poly.type
_entity_poly.pdbx_seq_one_letter_code
_entity_poly.pdbx_strand_id
1 'polypeptide(L)'
;NIAFGPRTHGIKKKSELDDIIEDSLRKAAIFDELKDRLKKNALGLSGGQQQRLCIARALAVNPEVLLMDEPTSALDPISTSKIEELVGELKKDYTIIIVTHNMQQAARVSDSTAFFLLGEMIECSATETLFSMPKDKRTEDYISGRFG
;
A
#
# COMPACT_ATOMS: atom_id res chain seq x y z
N ASN A 1 -16.10 6.38 -6.66
CA ASN A 1 -14.67 6.17 -6.40
C ASN A 1 -14.10 5.09 -7.32
N ILE A 2 -14.31 3.80 -7.04
CA ILE A 2 -13.65 2.67 -7.73
C ILE A 2 -13.93 2.66 -9.24
N ALA A 3 -15.18 2.86 -9.68
CA ALA A 3 -15.54 2.87 -11.10
C ALA A 3 -14.93 4.03 -11.91
N PHE A 4 -14.25 4.98 -11.29
CA PHE A 4 -13.70 6.15 -12.01
C PHE A 4 -12.63 5.73 -13.01
N GLY A 5 -11.61 5.00 -12.57
CA GLY A 5 -10.53 4.50 -13.43
C GLY A 5 -11.04 3.65 -14.59
N PRO A 6 -11.79 2.56 -14.34
CA PRO A 6 -12.37 1.74 -15.41
C PRO A 6 -13.20 2.53 -16.43
N ARG A 7 -14.00 3.50 -15.98
CA ARG A 7 -14.77 4.36 -16.89
C ARG A 7 -13.89 5.22 -17.79
N THR A 8 -12.82 5.80 -17.26
CA THR A 8 -11.88 6.59 -18.05
C THR A 8 -11.13 5.73 -19.07
N HIS A 9 -10.97 4.43 -18.80
CA HIS A 9 -10.43 3.45 -19.73
C HIS A 9 -11.48 2.86 -20.69
N GLY A 10 -12.69 3.43 -20.74
CA GLY A 10 -13.68 3.13 -21.75
C GLY A 10 -14.71 2.06 -21.36
N ILE A 11 -14.68 1.52 -20.14
CA ILE A 11 -15.69 0.56 -19.67
C ILE A 11 -16.98 1.31 -19.33
N LYS A 12 -18.04 1.04 -20.11
CA LYS A 12 -19.35 1.73 -19.99
C LYS A 12 -20.46 0.84 -19.44
N LYS A 13 -20.33 -0.48 -19.61
CA LYS A 13 -21.35 -1.43 -19.22
C LYS A 13 -21.45 -1.51 -17.71
N LYS A 14 -22.67 -1.26 -17.17
CA LYS A 14 -22.90 -1.19 -15.73
C LYS A 14 -22.55 -2.50 -15.01
N SER A 15 -22.98 -3.65 -15.56
CA SER A 15 -22.68 -4.95 -14.95
C SER A 15 -21.17 -5.20 -14.82
N GLU A 16 -20.40 -4.89 -15.86
CA GLU A 16 -18.94 -5.03 -15.86
C GLU A 16 -18.28 -4.11 -14.82
N LEU A 17 -18.78 -2.88 -14.68
CA LEU A 17 -18.33 -1.97 -13.62
C LEU A 17 -18.66 -2.48 -12.22
N ASP A 18 -19.86 -3.06 -12.04
CA ASP A 18 -20.27 -3.62 -10.76
C ASP A 18 -19.39 -4.84 -10.38
N ASP A 19 -19.04 -5.69 -11.35
CA ASP A 19 -18.13 -6.83 -11.17
C ASP A 19 -16.71 -6.36 -10.78
N ILE A 20 -16.17 -5.34 -11.48
CA ILE A 20 -14.86 -4.75 -11.17
C ILE A 20 -14.85 -4.13 -9.77
N ILE A 21 -15.92 -3.44 -9.39
CA ILE A 21 -16.03 -2.83 -8.06
C ILE A 21 -15.99 -3.91 -6.98
N GLU A 22 -16.77 -4.96 -7.12
CA GLU A 22 -16.80 -6.06 -6.16
C GLU A 22 -15.44 -6.76 -6.06
N ASP A 23 -14.84 -7.14 -7.19
CA ASP A 23 -13.52 -7.80 -7.23
C ASP A 23 -12.45 -6.94 -6.56
N SER A 24 -12.40 -5.65 -6.89
CA SER A 24 -11.42 -4.72 -6.32
C SER A 24 -11.60 -4.54 -4.81
N LEU A 25 -12.84 -4.49 -4.32
CA LEU A 25 -13.12 -4.40 -2.88
C LEU A 25 -12.77 -5.70 -2.14
N ARG A 26 -12.95 -6.86 -2.78
CA ARG A 26 -12.54 -8.15 -2.23
C ARG A 26 -11.02 -8.27 -2.15
N LYS A 27 -10.31 -7.92 -3.23
CA LYS A 27 -8.83 -7.87 -3.24
C LYS A 27 -8.26 -6.94 -2.18
N ALA A 28 -8.94 -5.83 -1.90
CA ALA A 28 -8.56 -4.90 -0.83
C ALA A 28 -9.08 -5.31 0.57
N ALA A 29 -9.63 -6.52 0.72
CA ALA A 29 -10.16 -7.08 1.97
C ALA A 29 -11.16 -6.16 2.71
N ILE A 30 -12.03 -5.46 1.95
CA ILE A 30 -13.00 -4.50 2.53
C ILE A 30 -14.44 -4.69 2.06
N PHE A 31 -14.70 -5.62 1.13
CA PHE A 31 -16.04 -5.82 0.55
C PHE A 31 -17.09 -6.07 1.62
N ASP A 32 -16.87 -6.99 2.54
CA ASP A 32 -17.85 -7.39 3.54
C ASP A 32 -18.20 -6.26 4.52
N GLU A 33 -17.27 -5.34 4.75
CA GLU A 33 -17.51 -4.16 5.59
C GLU A 33 -18.34 -3.09 4.84
N LEU A 34 -18.30 -3.07 3.50
CA LEU A 34 -18.88 -1.98 2.69
C LEU A 34 -20.08 -2.39 1.84
N LYS A 35 -20.37 -3.69 1.63
CA LYS A 35 -21.40 -4.19 0.71
C LYS A 35 -22.78 -3.53 0.88
N ASP A 36 -23.18 -3.24 2.13
CA ASP A 36 -24.47 -2.63 2.44
C ASP A 36 -24.47 -1.09 2.35
N ARG A 37 -23.31 -0.48 2.03
CA ARG A 37 -23.15 0.98 2.03
C ARG A 37 -22.38 1.53 0.83
N LEU A 38 -22.31 0.78 -0.27
CA LEU A 38 -21.57 1.14 -1.49
C LEU A 38 -22.00 2.48 -2.12
N LYS A 39 -23.23 2.93 -1.85
CA LYS A 39 -23.77 4.22 -2.32
C LYS A 39 -23.61 5.37 -1.34
N LYS A 40 -23.07 5.12 -0.13
CA LYS A 40 -22.87 6.15 0.89
C LYS A 40 -21.58 6.92 0.65
N ASN A 41 -21.47 8.11 1.26
CA ASN A 41 -20.27 8.92 1.19
C ASN A 41 -19.10 8.22 1.91
N ALA A 42 -17.94 8.14 1.24
CA ALA A 42 -16.75 7.51 1.77
C ALA A 42 -16.09 8.29 2.93
N LEU A 43 -16.37 9.57 3.09
CA LEU A 43 -15.86 10.36 4.22
C LEU A 43 -16.36 9.89 5.60
N GLY A 44 -17.44 9.11 5.64
CA GLY A 44 -17.92 8.46 6.85
C GLY A 44 -17.26 7.12 7.18
N LEU A 45 -16.21 6.74 6.48
CA LEU A 45 -15.40 5.54 6.75
C LEU A 45 -14.27 5.87 7.73
N SER A 46 -13.81 4.87 8.50
CA SER A 46 -12.59 4.99 9.30
C SER A 46 -11.35 5.20 8.40
N GLY A 47 -10.24 5.72 8.96
CA GLY A 47 -9.01 5.94 8.22
C GLY A 47 -8.51 4.66 7.52
N GLY A 48 -8.47 3.53 8.23
CA GLY A 48 -8.07 2.25 7.64
C GLY A 48 -9.03 1.75 6.56
N GLN A 49 -10.33 2.01 6.67
CA GLN A 49 -11.30 1.71 5.61
C GLN A 49 -11.10 2.61 4.39
N GLN A 50 -10.84 3.90 4.61
CA GLN A 50 -10.55 4.83 3.50
C GLN A 50 -9.28 4.42 2.77
N GLN A 51 -8.23 4.01 3.49
CA GLN A 51 -6.98 3.56 2.90
C GLN A 51 -7.18 2.29 2.05
N ARG A 52 -7.89 1.27 2.57
CA ARG A 52 -8.21 0.07 1.79
C ARG A 52 -9.12 0.38 0.59
N LEU A 53 -10.01 1.36 0.70
CA LEU A 53 -10.81 1.84 -0.43
C LEU A 53 -9.92 2.52 -1.50
N CYS A 54 -8.89 3.27 -1.10
CA CYS A 54 -7.90 3.84 -2.03
C CYS A 54 -7.11 2.74 -2.75
N ILE A 55 -6.71 1.68 -2.04
CA ILE A 55 -6.06 0.51 -2.64
C ILE A 55 -7.02 -0.17 -3.63
N ALA A 56 -8.28 -0.44 -3.25
CA ALA A 56 -9.29 -1.00 -4.15
C ALA A 56 -9.47 -0.16 -5.43
N ARG A 57 -9.47 1.17 -5.30
CA ARG A 57 -9.55 2.09 -6.44
C ARG A 57 -8.35 1.95 -7.38
N ALA A 58 -7.16 1.78 -6.86
CA ALA A 58 -5.95 1.57 -7.65
C ALA A 58 -5.97 0.20 -8.35
N LEU A 59 -6.41 -0.85 -7.66
CA LEU A 59 -6.51 -2.21 -8.20
C LEU A 59 -7.56 -2.34 -9.31
N ALA A 60 -8.58 -1.47 -9.33
CA ALA A 60 -9.68 -1.52 -10.31
C ALA A 60 -9.24 -1.31 -11.77
N VAL A 61 -8.07 -0.77 -12.01
CA VAL A 61 -7.47 -0.61 -13.34
C VAL A 61 -6.46 -1.70 -13.69
N ASN A 62 -6.35 -2.72 -12.83
CA ASN A 62 -5.45 -3.86 -12.97
C ASN A 62 -4.00 -3.42 -13.28
N PRO A 63 -3.33 -2.67 -12.38
CA PRO A 63 -1.99 -2.15 -12.60
C PRO A 63 -0.94 -3.27 -12.55
N GLU A 64 0.15 -3.14 -13.28
CA GLU A 64 1.32 -4.02 -13.13
C GLU A 64 2.14 -3.65 -11.88
N VAL A 65 2.15 -2.36 -11.53
CA VAL A 65 2.87 -1.81 -10.38
C VAL A 65 1.94 -0.98 -9.52
N LEU A 66 1.89 -1.27 -8.24
CA LEU A 66 1.12 -0.51 -7.25
C LEU A 66 2.07 0.38 -6.43
N LEU A 67 1.86 1.69 -6.52
CA LEU A 67 2.63 2.68 -5.77
C LEU A 67 1.86 3.10 -4.52
N MET A 68 2.51 3.04 -3.36
CA MET A 68 1.95 3.45 -2.08
C MET A 68 2.89 4.46 -1.42
N ASP A 69 2.39 5.64 -1.13
CA ASP A 69 3.13 6.69 -0.43
C ASP A 69 2.57 6.82 1.00
N GLU A 70 3.41 6.49 1.98
CA GLU A 70 3.09 6.53 3.42
C GLU A 70 1.73 5.88 3.76
N PRO A 71 1.45 4.63 3.34
CA PRO A 71 0.11 4.05 3.38
C PRO A 71 -0.47 3.87 4.79
N THR A 72 0.34 4.02 5.84
CA THR A 72 -0.08 3.79 7.24
C THR A 72 0.20 4.96 8.18
N SER A 73 0.75 6.07 7.68
CA SER A 73 1.24 7.19 8.52
C SER A 73 0.17 7.82 9.42
N ALA A 74 -1.10 7.79 9.01
CA ALA A 74 -2.23 8.35 9.76
C ALA A 74 -3.15 7.28 10.38
N LEU A 75 -2.67 6.04 10.53
CA LEU A 75 -3.48 4.92 10.99
C LEU A 75 -3.09 4.49 12.41
N ASP A 76 -4.08 3.97 13.12
CA ASP A 76 -3.87 3.26 14.38
C ASP A 76 -3.16 1.91 14.15
N PRO A 77 -2.54 1.30 15.19
CA PRO A 77 -1.78 0.06 15.05
C PRO A 77 -2.59 -1.11 14.46
N ILE A 78 -3.89 -1.22 14.78
CA ILE A 78 -4.75 -2.31 14.28
C ILE A 78 -4.99 -2.12 12.77
N SER A 79 -5.28 -0.88 12.36
CA SER A 79 -5.46 -0.54 10.95
C SER A 79 -4.17 -0.70 10.16
N THR A 80 -3.02 -0.35 10.76
CA THR A 80 -1.69 -0.57 10.17
C THR A 80 -1.43 -2.04 9.91
N SER A 81 -1.66 -2.93 10.90
CA SER A 81 -1.51 -4.38 10.73
C SER A 81 -2.34 -4.92 9.56
N LYS A 82 -3.60 -4.48 9.44
CA LYS A 82 -4.46 -4.89 8.32
C LYS A 82 -3.94 -4.45 6.96
N ILE A 83 -3.31 -3.28 6.86
CA ILE A 83 -2.67 -2.84 5.60
C ILE A 83 -1.41 -3.66 5.32
N GLU A 84 -0.60 -3.96 6.32
CA GLU A 84 0.60 -4.79 6.16
C GLU A 84 0.23 -6.22 5.72
N GLU A 85 -0.79 -6.83 6.32
CA GLU A 85 -1.34 -8.13 5.91
C GLU A 85 -1.83 -8.08 4.45
N LEU A 86 -2.58 -7.03 4.09
CA LEU A 86 -3.07 -6.83 2.73
C LEU A 86 -1.92 -6.71 1.73
N VAL A 87 -0.87 -5.97 2.05
CA VAL A 87 0.34 -5.87 1.21
C VAL A 87 0.98 -7.24 1.03
N GLY A 88 1.07 -8.04 2.10
CA GLY A 88 1.58 -9.41 2.05
C GLY A 88 0.80 -10.34 1.11
N GLU A 89 -0.52 -10.16 1.00
CA GLU A 89 -1.34 -10.89 0.03
C GLU A 89 -1.18 -10.35 -1.39
N LEU A 90 -1.25 -9.02 -1.56
CA LEU A 90 -1.19 -8.38 -2.87
C LEU A 90 0.15 -8.56 -3.57
N LYS A 91 1.27 -8.66 -2.85
CA LYS A 91 2.60 -8.85 -3.46
C LYS A 91 2.77 -10.18 -4.20
N LYS A 92 1.84 -11.12 -4.04
CA LYS A 92 1.83 -12.37 -4.80
C LYS A 92 1.46 -12.15 -6.27
N ASP A 93 0.65 -11.12 -6.54
CA ASP A 93 0.08 -10.84 -7.86
C ASP A 93 0.56 -9.51 -8.46
N TYR A 94 1.08 -8.59 -7.62
CA TYR A 94 1.46 -7.23 -8.03
C TYR A 94 2.88 -6.91 -7.60
N THR A 95 3.60 -6.14 -8.42
CA THR A 95 4.80 -5.44 -7.96
C THR A 95 4.37 -4.23 -7.13
N ILE A 96 4.81 -4.18 -5.86
CA ILE A 96 4.43 -3.10 -4.94
C ILE A 96 5.66 -2.27 -4.59
N ILE A 97 5.56 -0.95 -4.74
CA ILE A 97 6.57 0.00 -4.29
C ILE A 97 5.94 0.85 -3.19
N ILE A 98 6.55 0.81 -2.00
CA ILE A 98 6.09 1.55 -0.83
C ILE A 98 7.15 2.59 -0.46
N VAL A 99 6.74 3.85 -0.31
CA VAL A 99 7.53 4.88 0.35
C VAL A 99 7.07 4.96 1.80
N THR A 100 8.00 4.86 2.74
CA THR A 100 7.71 4.99 4.16
C THR A 100 8.94 5.49 4.93
N HIS A 101 8.71 6.28 5.96
CA HIS A 101 9.74 6.63 6.95
C HIS A 101 9.77 5.64 8.13
N ASN A 102 8.84 4.69 8.18
CA ASN A 102 8.77 3.68 9.23
C ASN A 102 9.62 2.46 8.86
N MET A 103 10.84 2.41 9.41
CA MET A 103 11.78 1.32 9.16
C MET A 103 11.26 -0.05 9.61
N GLN A 104 10.51 -0.09 10.71
CA GLN A 104 9.94 -1.36 11.19
C GLN A 104 8.90 -1.89 10.22
N GLN A 105 8.11 -1.01 9.59
CA GLN A 105 7.20 -1.39 8.52
C GLN A 105 7.97 -1.91 7.30
N ALA A 106 8.98 -1.17 6.82
CA ALA A 106 9.81 -1.61 5.70
C ALA A 106 10.42 -3.00 5.97
N ALA A 107 10.96 -3.23 7.16
CA ALA A 107 11.53 -4.51 7.57
C ALA A 107 10.52 -5.67 7.56
N ARG A 108 9.23 -5.40 7.85
CA ARG A 108 8.21 -6.46 7.90
C ARG A 108 7.60 -6.80 6.55
N VAL A 109 7.42 -5.82 5.66
CA VAL A 109 6.58 -6.02 4.46
C VAL A 109 7.37 -6.15 3.16
N SER A 110 8.61 -5.59 3.08
CA SER A 110 9.36 -5.53 1.83
C SER A 110 10.35 -6.68 1.66
N ASP A 111 10.55 -7.10 0.42
CA ASP A 111 11.56 -8.10 0.04
C ASP A 111 12.92 -7.41 -0.23
N SER A 112 12.87 -6.18 -0.78
CA SER A 112 14.03 -5.33 -1.02
C SER A 112 13.75 -3.92 -0.50
N THR A 113 14.78 -3.27 0.05
CA THR A 113 14.68 -1.92 0.58
C THR A 113 15.75 -1.02 -0.03
N ALA A 114 15.34 0.17 -0.47
CA ALA A 114 16.23 1.24 -0.90
C ALA A 114 16.18 2.37 0.13
N PHE A 115 17.33 2.72 0.69
CA PHE A 115 17.47 3.83 1.61
C PHE A 115 17.85 5.11 0.87
N PHE A 116 17.03 6.15 1.04
CA PHE A 116 17.27 7.48 0.49
C PHE A 116 17.56 8.48 1.61
N LEU A 117 18.54 9.33 1.39
CA LEU A 117 18.88 10.44 2.28
C LEU A 117 19.14 11.70 1.45
N LEU A 118 18.44 12.78 1.76
CA LEU A 118 18.56 14.09 1.08
C LEU A 118 18.49 14.00 -0.45
N GLY A 119 17.63 13.12 -0.98
CA GLY A 119 17.42 12.94 -2.41
C GLY A 119 18.40 11.97 -3.09
N GLU A 120 19.38 11.43 -2.38
CA GLU A 120 20.32 10.44 -2.89
C GLU A 120 19.94 9.03 -2.43
N MET A 121 20.00 8.06 -3.34
CA MET A 121 19.91 6.65 -2.98
C MET A 121 21.26 6.20 -2.40
N ILE A 122 21.29 5.93 -1.10
CA ILE A 122 22.49 5.57 -0.36
C ILE A 122 22.79 4.08 -0.50
N GLU A 123 21.76 3.25 -0.31
CA GLU A 123 21.91 1.81 -0.35
C GLU A 123 20.62 1.17 -0.86
N CYS A 124 20.74 0.07 -1.60
CA CYS A 124 19.62 -0.77 -2.03
C CYS A 124 20.05 -2.23 -1.99
N SER A 125 19.34 -3.04 -1.23
CA SER A 125 19.61 -4.48 -1.11
C SER A 125 18.38 -5.25 -0.61
N ALA A 126 18.52 -6.58 -0.49
CA ALA A 126 17.51 -7.38 0.20
C ALA A 126 17.27 -6.81 1.60
N THR A 127 16.01 -6.72 1.99
CA THR A 127 15.58 -6.07 3.25
C THR A 127 16.31 -6.64 4.46
N GLU A 128 16.38 -7.97 4.57
CA GLU A 128 17.10 -8.63 5.67
C GLU A 128 18.56 -8.18 5.75
N THR A 129 19.25 -8.08 4.60
CA THR A 129 20.66 -7.65 4.53
C THR A 129 20.80 -6.19 4.92
N LEU A 130 19.94 -5.31 4.41
CA LEU A 130 20.01 -3.87 4.70
C LEU A 130 19.82 -3.57 6.19
N PHE A 131 18.92 -4.30 6.86
CA PHE A 131 18.64 -4.08 8.28
C PHE A 131 19.60 -4.80 9.23
N SER A 132 20.23 -5.91 8.82
CA SER A 132 21.16 -6.67 9.67
C SER A 132 22.62 -6.34 9.46
N MET A 133 23.02 -6.03 8.23
CA MET A 133 24.42 -5.74 7.84
C MET A 133 24.48 -4.66 6.77
N PRO A 134 24.09 -3.42 7.09
CA PRO A 134 24.18 -2.30 6.16
C PRO A 134 25.63 -2.07 5.73
N LYS A 135 25.84 -1.73 4.46
CA LYS A 135 27.18 -1.50 3.89
C LYS A 135 27.63 -0.06 4.06
N ASP A 136 26.67 0.88 4.02
CA ASP A 136 26.96 2.32 4.18
C ASP A 136 26.73 2.73 5.63
N LYS A 137 27.69 3.44 6.19
CA LYS A 137 27.62 3.93 7.58
C LYS A 137 26.39 4.84 7.82
N ARG A 138 25.95 5.60 6.81
CA ARG A 138 24.75 6.45 6.91
C ARG A 138 23.48 5.60 7.08
N THR A 139 23.44 4.45 6.43
CA THR A 139 22.34 3.47 6.59
C THR A 139 22.37 2.89 8.01
N GLU A 140 23.53 2.50 8.51
CA GLU A 140 23.73 1.98 9.88
C GLU A 140 23.30 3.02 10.93
N ASP A 141 23.79 4.26 10.79
CA ASP A 141 23.47 5.36 11.71
C ASP A 141 21.96 5.66 11.69
N TYR A 142 21.31 5.60 10.50
CA TYR A 142 19.87 5.78 10.37
C TYR A 142 19.09 4.66 11.08
N ILE A 143 19.42 3.40 10.84
CA ILE A 143 18.75 2.24 11.43
C ILE A 143 18.93 2.22 12.95
N SER A 144 20.11 2.58 13.45
CA SER A 144 20.42 2.60 14.88
C SER A 144 19.92 3.86 15.62
N GLY A 145 19.32 4.82 14.92
CA GLY A 145 18.85 6.09 15.49
C GLY A 145 19.99 7.04 15.91
N ARG A 146 21.18 6.84 15.40
CA ARG A 146 22.38 7.65 15.70
C ARG A 146 22.54 8.79 14.68
N PHE A 147 21.55 9.67 14.63
CA PHE A 147 21.68 10.90 13.85
C PHE A 147 22.46 11.93 14.69
N GLY A 148 23.68 12.20 14.31
CA GLY A 148 24.49 13.26 14.89
C GLY A 148 24.92 14.22 13.82
#